data_07a25e1e72ede344b036cf0f84e11b92
#
_entry.id   07a25e1e72ede344b036cf0f84e11b92
#
_cell.length_a   1.000
_cell.length_b   1.000
_cell.length_c   1.000
_cell.angle_alpha   90.00
_cell.angle_beta   90.00
_cell.angle_gamma   90.00
#
_symmetry.space_group_name_H-M   'P 1'
#
loop_
_entity.id
_entity.type
_entity.pdbx_description
1 polymer ?
#
loop_
_entity_poly.entity_id
_entity_poly.type
_entity_poly.pdbx_seq_one_letter_code
_entity_poly.pdbx_strand_id
1 'polypeptide(L)'
;MIDIVTGRSKNAQFFINLVPKNFRLIFNPNRRCIEKFIERSAKKMEKGAKILDAGAGPCPYKKFFSHCDYEAADFIDKYKILDFTCQLDNIPKKKDTYDAILCTEVLEHVEYPQKVVNELYRVLKKNGKLFLTVPQAWMIHQEPYNFYYFTKYGLASLLKNAGFKEYKIVPKGGYFWFLADAIRFNEIAQQYKKYPLIYYPLKILTFPFTSIIFPFILFYLDFLDKEKKWTMGYVVEAKK
;
A
#
# COMPACT_ATOMS: atom_id res chain seq x y z
N MET A 1 20.70 10.07 5.98
CA MET A 1 20.24 9.75 4.63
C MET A 1 19.09 8.75 4.77
N ILE A 2 17.89 9.10 4.36
CA ILE A 2 16.69 8.27 4.45
C ILE A 2 16.67 7.35 3.21
N ASP A 3 16.41 6.05 3.41
CA ASP A 3 16.18 5.13 2.30
C ASP A 3 14.86 5.53 1.60
N ILE A 4 14.99 5.91 0.36
CA ILE A 4 13.93 6.45 -0.49
C ILE A 4 12.80 5.41 -0.70
N VAL A 5 13.14 4.12 -0.73
CA VAL A 5 12.19 3.02 -0.95
C VAL A 5 11.39 2.68 0.31
N THR A 6 11.96 2.89 1.49
CA THR A 6 11.35 2.49 2.77
C THR A 6 10.93 3.67 3.63
N GLY A 7 11.33 4.91 3.30
CA GLY A 7 11.13 6.11 4.11
C GLY A 7 11.88 6.08 5.45
N ARG A 8 12.82 5.14 5.64
CA ARG A 8 13.53 4.91 6.90
C ARG A 8 14.98 5.37 6.83
N SER A 9 15.57 5.71 8.00
CA SER A 9 17.00 5.98 8.07
C SER A 9 17.79 4.70 7.76
N LYS A 10 18.98 4.83 7.16
CA LYS A 10 19.87 3.69 6.87
C LYS A 10 20.15 2.82 8.10
N ASN A 11 20.27 3.45 9.27
CA ASN A 11 20.49 2.74 10.54
C ASN A 11 19.27 1.88 10.93
N ALA A 12 18.05 2.41 10.79
CA ALA A 12 16.84 1.63 11.05
C ALA A 12 16.70 0.45 10.08
N GLN A 13 17.08 0.62 8.83
CA GLN A 13 17.08 -0.46 7.84
C GLN A 13 18.12 -1.53 8.15
N PHE A 14 19.31 -1.15 8.64
CA PHE A 14 20.33 -2.10 9.08
C PHE A 14 19.81 -3.00 10.21
N PHE A 15 19.24 -2.42 11.27
CA PHE A 15 18.66 -3.21 12.39
C PHE A 15 17.52 -4.12 11.95
N ILE A 16 16.65 -3.64 11.04
CA ILE A 16 15.58 -4.47 10.48
C ILE A 16 16.14 -5.63 9.66
N ASN A 17 17.27 -5.44 8.98
CA ASN A 17 17.92 -6.50 8.20
C ASN A 17 18.53 -7.60 9.06
N LEU A 18 18.86 -7.32 10.31
CA LEU A 18 19.29 -8.33 11.29
C LEU A 18 18.13 -9.23 11.76
N VAL A 19 16.88 -8.77 11.61
CA VAL A 19 15.71 -9.56 12.00
C VAL A 19 15.39 -10.58 10.89
N PRO A 20 15.20 -11.88 11.18
CA PRO A 20 14.81 -12.88 10.19
C PRO A 20 13.56 -12.45 9.43
N LYS A 21 13.49 -12.76 8.11
CA LYS A 21 12.40 -12.31 7.23
C LYS A 21 10.98 -12.59 7.79
N ASN A 22 10.80 -13.71 8.47
CA ASN A 22 9.52 -14.09 9.06
C ASN A 22 9.09 -13.16 10.21
N PHE A 23 10.04 -12.66 10.99
CA PHE A 23 9.77 -11.71 12.07
C PHE A 23 9.59 -10.27 11.59
N ARG A 24 10.16 -9.90 10.42
CA ARG A 24 9.92 -8.57 9.82
C ARG A 24 8.45 -8.32 9.49
N LEU A 25 7.67 -9.38 9.33
CA LEU A 25 6.21 -9.36 9.16
C LEU A 25 5.50 -8.64 10.31
N ILE A 26 5.96 -8.91 11.52
CA ILE A 26 5.40 -8.37 12.76
C ILE A 26 5.63 -6.86 12.86
N PHE A 27 6.74 -6.38 12.27
CA PHE A 27 7.15 -4.97 12.33
C PHE A 27 6.59 -4.09 11.22
N ASN A 28 6.00 -4.65 10.17
CA ASN A 28 5.27 -3.90 9.16
C ASN A 28 4.24 -4.79 8.47
N PRO A 29 3.14 -5.14 9.16
CA PRO A 29 2.14 -6.05 8.65
C PRO A 29 1.44 -5.50 7.41
N ASN A 30 1.18 -4.18 7.33
CA ASN A 30 0.58 -3.53 6.18
C ASN A 30 1.40 -3.77 4.90
N ARG A 31 2.66 -3.34 4.90
CA ARG A 31 3.55 -3.50 3.75
C ARG A 31 3.67 -4.96 3.31
N ARG A 32 3.74 -5.87 4.28
CA ARG A 32 3.85 -7.29 3.97
C ARG A 32 2.57 -7.88 3.37
N CYS A 33 1.40 -7.42 3.81
CA CYS A 33 0.15 -7.80 3.17
C CYS A 33 0.15 -7.39 1.69
N ILE A 34 0.57 -6.15 1.40
CA ILE A 34 0.68 -5.63 0.04
C ILE A 34 1.69 -6.46 -0.76
N GLU A 35 2.92 -6.65 -0.27
CA GLU A 35 3.94 -7.45 -0.96
C GLU A 35 3.46 -8.87 -1.27
N LYS A 36 2.86 -9.57 -0.30
CA LYS A 36 2.30 -10.91 -0.52
C LYS A 36 1.17 -10.93 -1.52
N PHE A 37 0.29 -9.92 -1.46
CA PHE A 37 -0.80 -9.79 -2.41
C PHE A 37 -0.25 -9.61 -3.82
N ILE A 38 0.67 -8.67 -4.03
CA ILE A 38 1.27 -8.39 -5.35
C ILE A 38 2.09 -9.59 -5.85
N GLU A 39 2.89 -10.24 -5.00
CA GLU A 39 3.64 -11.44 -5.38
C GLU A 39 2.71 -12.58 -5.87
N ARG A 40 1.60 -12.81 -5.16
CA ARG A 40 0.60 -13.80 -5.58
C ARG A 40 -0.10 -13.40 -6.87
N SER A 41 -0.35 -12.11 -7.06
CA SER A 41 -0.96 -11.57 -8.27
C SER A 41 -0.03 -11.72 -9.47
N ALA A 42 1.26 -11.44 -9.29
CA ALA A 42 2.27 -11.62 -10.33
C ALA A 42 2.39 -13.07 -10.82
N LYS A 43 2.33 -14.04 -9.89
CA LYS A 43 2.36 -15.49 -10.23
C LYS A 43 1.16 -15.95 -11.07
N LYS A 44 0.07 -15.18 -11.13
CA LYS A 44 -1.12 -15.47 -11.96
C LYS A 44 -1.00 -14.88 -13.37
N MET A 45 0.04 -14.09 -13.63
CA MET A 45 0.25 -13.44 -14.93
C MET A 45 1.09 -14.34 -15.83
N GLU A 46 0.69 -14.40 -17.10
CA GLU A 46 1.41 -15.12 -18.13
C GLU A 46 2.71 -14.42 -18.51
N LYS A 47 3.69 -15.17 -19.02
CA LYS A 47 4.93 -14.60 -19.52
C LYS A 47 4.63 -13.65 -20.69
N GLY A 48 5.21 -12.45 -20.63
CA GLY A 48 4.99 -11.41 -21.64
C GLY A 48 3.69 -10.63 -21.46
N ALA A 49 2.88 -10.90 -20.43
CA ALA A 49 1.69 -10.10 -20.14
C ALA A 49 2.07 -8.63 -19.91
N LYS A 50 1.31 -7.71 -20.50
CA LYS A 50 1.58 -6.28 -20.40
C LYS A 50 0.98 -5.70 -19.11
N ILE A 51 1.83 -5.18 -18.23
CA ILE A 51 1.47 -4.70 -16.90
C ILE A 51 1.72 -3.19 -16.80
N LEU A 52 0.75 -2.45 -16.28
CA LEU A 52 0.93 -1.07 -15.86
C LEU A 52 1.05 -1.02 -14.32
N ASP A 53 2.09 -0.39 -13.81
CA ASP A 53 2.17 0.07 -12.41
C ASP A 53 1.80 1.55 -12.38
N ALA A 54 0.56 1.83 -11.98
CA ALA A 54 -0.05 3.15 -11.97
C ALA A 54 0.13 3.80 -10.59
N GLY A 55 0.94 4.85 -10.51
CA GLY A 55 1.43 5.42 -9.27
C GLY A 55 2.61 4.61 -8.73
N ALA A 56 3.56 4.28 -9.62
CA ALA A 56 4.63 3.32 -9.37
C ALA A 56 5.66 3.78 -8.32
N GLY A 57 5.79 5.10 -8.10
CA GLY A 57 6.81 5.65 -7.21
C GLY A 57 8.21 5.12 -7.52
N PRO A 58 8.91 4.50 -6.54
CA PRO A 58 10.22 3.87 -6.73
C PRO A 58 10.14 2.45 -7.30
N CYS A 59 9.05 2.01 -7.88
CA CYS A 59 8.81 0.70 -8.50
C CYS A 59 9.14 -0.50 -7.59
N PRO A 60 8.69 -0.56 -6.33
CA PRO A 60 9.12 -1.58 -5.37
C PRO A 60 8.69 -2.99 -5.76
N TYR A 61 7.70 -3.12 -6.62
CA TYR A 61 7.09 -4.39 -7.03
C TYR A 61 7.57 -4.91 -8.38
N LYS A 62 8.33 -4.13 -9.16
CA LYS A 62 8.87 -4.51 -10.48
C LYS A 62 9.53 -5.88 -10.48
N LYS A 63 10.26 -6.20 -9.41
CA LYS A 63 10.96 -7.50 -9.24
C LYS A 63 10.05 -8.74 -9.33
N PHE A 64 8.76 -8.62 -9.00
CA PHE A 64 7.82 -9.73 -9.06
C PHE A 64 7.29 -10.00 -10.47
N PHE A 65 7.40 -8.99 -11.36
CA PHE A 65 6.91 -9.02 -12.74
C PHE A 65 8.04 -9.14 -13.77
N SER A 66 9.19 -9.70 -13.39
CA SER A 66 10.35 -9.86 -14.31
C SER A 66 10.07 -10.72 -15.55
N HIS A 67 9.00 -11.52 -15.52
CA HIS A 67 8.55 -12.33 -16.65
C HIS A 67 7.48 -11.64 -17.53
N CYS A 68 7.10 -10.42 -17.18
CA CYS A 68 6.07 -9.62 -17.86
C CYS A 68 6.70 -8.42 -18.59
N ASP A 69 5.94 -7.82 -19.51
CA ASP A 69 6.21 -6.50 -20.06
C ASP A 69 5.66 -5.44 -19.09
N TYR A 70 6.55 -4.89 -18.25
CA TYR A 70 6.18 -4.01 -17.15
C TYR A 70 6.48 -2.55 -17.48
N GLU A 71 5.43 -1.74 -17.53
CA GLU A 71 5.50 -0.29 -17.68
C GLU A 71 5.13 0.40 -16.35
N ALA A 72 5.94 1.38 -15.93
CA ALA A 72 5.76 2.19 -14.74
C ALA A 72 5.34 3.61 -15.09
N ALA A 73 4.27 4.12 -14.45
CA ALA A 73 3.80 5.49 -14.60
C ALA A 73 3.49 6.15 -13.25
N ASP A 74 3.78 7.44 -13.16
CA ASP A 74 3.41 8.29 -12.03
C ASP A 74 3.25 9.74 -12.51
N PHE A 75 2.72 10.65 -11.66
CA PHE A 75 2.59 12.06 -12.02
C PHE A 75 3.93 12.80 -12.07
N ILE A 76 4.98 12.31 -11.40
CA ILE A 76 6.33 12.84 -11.40
C ILE A 76 7.39 11.74 -11.37
N ASP A 77 8.39 11.81 -12.24
CA ASP A 77 9.54 10.90 -12.25
C ASP A 77 10.66 11.37 -11.33
N LYS A 78 10.43 11.27 -10.03
CA LYS A 78 11.42 11.65 -9.00
C LYS A 78 12.69 10.79 -9.04
N TYR A 79 12.59 9.56 -9.52
CA TYR A 79 13.67 8.56 -9.46
C TYR A 79 14.32 8.29 -10.81
N LYS A 80 13.81 8.92 -11.89
CA LYS A 80 14.27 8.70 -13.28
C LYS A 80 14.23 7.24 -13.72
N ILE A 81 13.13 6.56 -13.38
CA ILE A 81 12.93 5.13 -13.62
C ILE A 81 11.55 4.80 -14.22
N LEU A 82 10.72 5.81 -14.46
CA LEU A 82 9.40 5.62 -15.05
C LEU A 82 9.51 5.47 -16.58
N ASP A 83 8.59 4.72 -17.16
CA ASP A 83 8.48 4.61 -18.61
C ASP A 83 7.77 5.84 -19.20
N PHE A 84 6.85 6.45 -18.42
CA PHE A 84 6.21 7.73 -18.74
C PHE A 84 5.62 8.41 -17.51
N THR A 85 5.34 9.72 -17.63
CA THR A 85 4.65 10.52 -16.61
C THR A 85 3.25 10.88 -17.08
N CYS A 86 2.24 10.77 -16.19
CA CYS A 86 0.88 11.20 -16.47
C CYS A 86 0.07 11.40 -15.18
N GLN A 87 -1.03 12.15 -15.28
CA GLN A 87 -2.11 12.08 -14.31
C GLN A 87 -2.90 10.79 -14.54
N LEU A 88 -3.25 10.06 -13.47
CA LEU A 88 -3.90 8.75 -13.61
C LEU A 88 -5.37 8.82 -14.05
N ASP A 89 -5.96 10.00 -14.06
CA ASP A 89 -7.29 10.24 -14.64
C ASP A 89 -7.24 10.51 -16.17
N ASN A 90 -6.01 10.56 -16.76
CA ASN A 90 -5.79 10.74 -18.19
C ASN A 90 -4.51 10.02 -18.63
N ILE A 91 -4.54 8.69 -18.72
CA ILE A 91 -3.39 7.86 -19.09
C ILE A 91 -3.20 7.90 -20.61
N PRO A 92 -2.01 8.29 -21.15
CA PRO A 92 -1.76 8.46 -22.58
C PRO A 92 -1.59 7.12 -23.32
N LYS A 93 -2.53 6.22 -23.12
CA LYS A 93 -2.58 4.89 -23.73
C LYS A 93 -3.99 4.62 -24.32
N LYS A 94 -4.04 3.80 -25.36
CA LYS A 94 -5.31 3.36 -25.94
C LYS A 94 -6.11 2.53 -24.95
N LYS A 95 -7.44 2.46 -25.14
CA LYS A 95 -8.27 1.50 -24.42
C LYS A 95 -7.77 0.08 -24.65
N ASP A 96 -8.02 -0.81 -23.68
CA ASP A 96 -7.72 -2.24 -23.80
C ASP A 96 -6.23 -2.52 -24.11
N THR A 97 -5.31 -1.80 -23.45
CA THR A 97 -3.87 -1.90 -23.66
C THR A 97 -3.21 -2.93 -22.72
N TYR A 98 -3.62 -3.00 -21.45
CA TYR A 98 -2.93 -3.77 -20.42
C TYR A 98 -3.66 -5.05 -20.03
N ASP A 99 -2.92 -6.13 -19.80
CA ASP A 99 -3.44 -7.39 -19.30
C ASP A 99 -3.69 -7.31 -17.79
N ALA A 100 -2.89 -6.51 -17.08
CA ALA A 100 -3.15 -6.17 -15.68
C ALA A 100 -2.64 -4.77 -15.32
N ILE A 101 -3.22 -4.21 -14.25
CA ILE A 101 -2.82 -2.92 -13.69
C ILE A 101 -2.60 -3.09 -12.19
N LEU A 102 -1.48 -2.55 -11.69
CA LEU A 102 -1.23 -2.32 -10.28
C LEU A 102 -1.60 -0.87 -9.96
N CYS A 103 -2.26 -0.64 -8.81
CA CYS A 103 -2.47 0.69 -8.26
C CYS A 103 -2.42 0.57 -6.73
N THR A 104 -1.24 0.86 -6.14
CA THR A 104 -0.96 0.48 -4.75
C THR A 104 -0.73 1.71 -3.88
N GLU A 105 -1.65 1.95 -2.92
CA GLU A 105 -1.62 3.12 -2.01
C GLU A 105 -1.48 4.44 -2.81
N VAL A 106 -2.42 4.67 -3.72
CA VAL A 106 -2.46 5.82 -4.64
C VAL A 106 -3.79 6.55 -4.58
N LEU A 107 -4.93 5.84 -4.52
CA LEU A 107 -6.25 6.48 -4.62
C LEU A 107 -6.55 7.44 -3.47
N GLU A 108 -5.92 7.27 -2.32
CA GLU A 108 -6.01 8.20 -1.20
C GLU A 108 -5.36 9.56 -1.48
N HIS A 109 -4.47 9.62 -2.48
CA HIS A 109 -3.70 10.80 -2.87
C HIS A 109 -4.28 11.53 -4.09
N VAL A 110 -5.41 11.07 -4.63
CA VAL A 110 -6.06 11.70 -5.78
C VAL A 110 -7.38 12.35 -5.40
N GLU A 111 -7.61 13.56 -5.88
CA GLU A 111 -8.81 14.34 -5.55
C GLU A 111 -10.10 13.74 -6.13
N TYR A 112 -10.00 13.08 -7.30
CA TYR A 112 -11.15 12.49 -8.02
C TYR A 112 -10.94 10.98 -8.27
N PRO A 113 -11.03 10.13 -7.23
CA PRO A 113 -10.71 8.71 -7.35
C PRO A 113 -11.60 7.95 -8.35
N GLN A 114 -12.86 8.39 -8.54
CA GLN A 114 -13.73 7.78 -9.55
C GLN A 114 -13.20 7.96 -10.98
N LYS A 115 -12.64 9.15 -11.31
CA LYS A 115 -12.05 9.40 -12.63
C LYS A 115 -10.86 8.47 -12.88
N VAL A 116 -10.00 8.30 -11.85
CA VAL A 116 -8.85 7.40 -11.92
C VAL A 116 -9.31 5.95 -12.14
N VAL A 117 -10.27 5.46 -11.35
CA VAL A 117 -10.76 4.07 -11.49
C VAL A 117 -11.43 3.84 -12.87
N ASN A 118 -12.15 4.83 -13.40
CA ASN A 118 -12.71 4.77 -14.75
C ASN A 118 -11.60 4.66 -15.82
N GLU A 119 -10.52 5.41 -15.64
CA GLU A 119 -9.41 5.43 -16.58
C GLU A 119 -8.59 4.13 -16.52
N LEU A 120 -8.36 3.60 -15.32
CA LEU A 120 -7.77 2.26 -15.15
C LEU A 120 -8.63 1.19 -15.85
N TYR A 121 -9.95 1.27 -15.69
CA TYR A 121 -10.87 0.38 -16.40
C TYR A 121 -10.79 0.54 -17.93
N ARG A 122 -10.69 1.78 -18.44
CA ARG A 122 -10.59 2.05 -19.88
C ARG A 122 -9.35 1.40 -20.50
N VAL A 123 -8.18 1.56 -19.89
CA VAL A 123 -6.92 1.05 -20.45
C VAL A 123 -6.69 -0.44 -20.19
N LEU A 124 -7.45 -1.05 -19.28
CA LEU A 124 -7.42 -2.48 -18.99
C LEU A 124 -8.13 -3.25 -20.13
N LYS A 125 -7.55 -4.35 -20.62
CA LYS A 125 -8.14 -5.25 -21.61
C LYS A 125 -9.38 -5.94 -21.07
N LYS A 126 -10.25 -6.42 -21.93
CA LYS A 126 -11.33 -7.35 -21.58
C LYS A 126 -10.72 -8.59 -20.91
N ASN A 127 -11.29 -9.03 -19.80
CA ASN A 127 -10.76 -10.06 -18.91
C ASN A 127 -9.44 -9.69 -18.18
N GLY A 128 -8.93 -8.48 -18.35
CA GLY A 128 -7.77 -7.97 -17.64
C GLY A 128 -8.05 -7.78 -16.15
N LYS A 129 -6.99 -7.69 -15.33
CA LYS A 129 -7.07 -7.65 -13.87
C LYS A 129 -6.55 -6.35 -13.30
N LEU A 130 -7.31 -5.76 -12.39
CA LEU A 130 -6.88 -4.65 -11.55
C LEU A 130 -6.48 -5.19 -10.18
N PHE A 131 -5.25 -4.91 -9.76
CA PHE A 131 -4.71 -5.16 -8.42
C PHE A 131 -4.55 -3.83 -7.71
N LEU A 132 -5.48 -3.54 -6.81
CA LEU A 132 -5.58 -2.26 -6.12
C LEU A 132 -5.34 -2.46 -4.62
N THR A 133 -4.62 -1.52 -3.99
CA THR A 133 -4.56 -1.44 -2.52
C THR A 133 -4.81 -0.01 -2.07
N VAL A 134 -5.49 0.13 -0.93
CA VAL A 134 -5.80 1.43 -0.31
C VAL A 134 -5.81 1.32 1.21
N PRO A 135 -5.53 2.41 1.95
CA PRO A 135 -5.72 2.47 3.39
C PRO A 135 -7.20 2.69 3.76
N GLN A 136 -7.61 2.14 4.93
CA GLN A 136 -8.84 2.53 5.61
C GLN A 136 -8.58 3.47 6.77
N ALA A 137 -7.47 3.23 7.49
CA ALA A 137 -7.12 4.00 8.67
C ALA A 137 -5.60 4.18 8.74
N TRP A 138 -5.17 5.42 8.72
CA TRP A 138 -3.79 5.83 8.89
C TRP A 138 -3.73 7.29 9.35
N MET A 139 -2.56 7.77 9.77
CA MET A 139 -2.34 9.19 9.99
C MET A 139 -2.37 9.97 8.67
N ILE A 140 -2.72 11.26 8.71
CA ILE A 140 -2.57 12.14 7.56
C ILE A 140 -1.09 12.18 7.17
N HIS A 141 -0.79 12.00 5.89
CA HIS A 141 0.57 11.97 5.37
C HIS A 141 0.63 12.54 3.96
N GLN A 142 1.82 12.93 3.51
CA GLN A 142 2.03 13.57 2.20
C GLN A 142 1.15 14.82 1.96
N GLU A 143 0.92 15.61 3.02
CA GLU A 143 0.14 16.85 2.95
C GLU A 143 0.64 17.76 1.82
N PRO A 144 -0.28 18.43 1.07
CA PRO A 144 -1.74 18.41 1.20
C PRO A 144 -2.46 17.29 0.40
N TYR A 145 -1.74 16.29 -0.12
CA TYR A 145 -2.24 15.28 -1.05
C TYR A 145 -2.71 14.01 -0.34
N ASN A 146 -3.52 14.11 0.75
CA ASN A 146 -4.16 12.98 1.40
C ASN A 146 -5.65 13.29 1.54
N PHE A 147 -6.43 12.85 0.55
CA PHE A 147 -7.83 13.24 0.40
C PHE A 147 -8.80 12.22 1.00
N TYR A 148 -8.48 10.93 0.97
CA TYR A 148 -9.44 9.87 1.31
C TYR A 148 -8.83 8.74 2.13
N TYR A 149 -9.70 8.11 2.93
CA TYR A 149 -9.56 6.75 3.44
C TYR A 149 -10.80 5.96 3.05
N PHE A 150 -10.62 4.73 2.61
CA PHE A 150 -11.68 3.99 1.94
C PHE A 150 -12.29 2.94 2.84
N THR A 151 -13.63 2.89 2.88
CA THR A 151 -14.36 1.74 3.40
C THR A 151 -14.51 0.67 2.30
N LYS A 152 -14.79 -0.57 2.72
CA LYS A 152 -15.12 -1.66 1.80
C LYS A 152 -16.23 -1.28 0.82
N TYR A 153 -17.26 -0.58 1.31
CA TYR A 153 -18.43 -0.21 0.52
C TYR A 153 -18.14 0.95 -0.44
N GLY A 154 -17.32 1.91 -0.02
CA GLY A 154 -16.84 2.99 -0.90
C GLY A 154 -16.05 2.44 -2.07
N LEU A 155 -15.12 1.50 -1.82
CA LEU A 155 -14.37 0.81 -2.89
C LEU A 155 -15.28 0.03 -3.82
N ALA A 156 -16.25 -0.74 -3.29
CA ALA A 156 -17.20 -1.47 -4.10
C ALA A 156 -18.02 -0.54 -5.01
N SER A 157 -18.41 0.64 -4.50
CA SER A 157 -19.12 1.66 -5.29
C SER A 157 -18.25 2.19 -6.43
N LEU A 158 -16.98 2.57 -6.16
CA LEU A 158 -16.05 3.04 -7.19
C LEU A 158 -15.86 2.01 -8.30
N LEU A 159 -15.63 0.75 -7.94
CA LEU A 159 -15.43 -0.34 -8.90
C LEU A 159 -16.67 -0.59 -9.75
N LYS A 160 -17.85 -0.66 -9.12
CA LYS A 160 -19.14 -0.85 -9.81
C LYS A 160 -19.43 0.29 -10.79
N ASN A 161 -19.23 1.53 -10.37
CA ASN A 161 -19.47 2.71 -11.21
C ASN A 161 -18.50 2.77 -12.42
N ALA A 162 -17.29 2.25 -12.28
CA ALA A 162 -16.34 2.14 -13.38
C ALA A 162 -16.66 0.99 -14.37
N GLY A 163 -17.53 0.05 -13.97
CA GLY A 163 -17.96 -1.06 -14.83
C GLY A 163 -17.40 -2.44 -14.44
N PHE A 164 -16.60 -2.56 -13.37
CA PHE A 164 -16.15 -3.86 -12.87
C PHE A 164 -17.35 -4.66 -12.31
N LYS A 165 -17.54 -5.87 -12.82
CA LYS A 165 -18.62 -6.77 -12.39
C LYS A 165 -18.16 -7.82 -11.39
N GLU A 166 -16.91 -8.24 -11.51
CA GLU A 166 -16.29 -9.25 -10.65
C GLU A 166 -15.17 -8.60 -9.86
N TYR A 167 -15.28 -8.58 -8.53
CA TYR A 167 -14.21 -8.10 -7.66
C TYR A 167 -14.23 -8.75 -6.30
N LYS A 168 -13.06 -8.87 -5.70
CA LYS A 168 -12.85 -9.35 -4.34
C LYS A 168 -12.10 -8.28 -3.54
N ILE A 169 -12.69 -7.84 -2.42
CA ILE A 169 -12.12 -6.86 -1.50
C ILE A 169 -11.79 -7.58 -0.19
N VAL A 170 -10.52 -7.59 0.20
CA VAL A 170 -10.03 -8.32 1.38
C VAL A 170 -9.31 -7.34 2.32
N PRO A 171 -9.62 -7.34 3.63
CA PRO A 171 -8.96 -6.45 4.59
C PRO A 171 -7.48 -6.82 4.78
N LYS A 172 -6.64 -5.81 4.99
CA LYS A 172 -5.22 -5.91 5.35
C LYS A 172 -5.07 -6.02 6.88
N GLY A 173 -5.32 -7.19 7.46
CA GLY A 173 -5.39 -7.40 8.91
C GLY A 173 -6.69 -6.87 9.54
N GLY A 174 -6.80 -6.99 10.84
CA GLY A 174 -7.93 -6.56 11.65
C GLY A 174 -7.55 -5.53 12.71
N TYR A 175 -8.40 -5.44 13.74
CA TYR A 175 -8.28 -4.49 14.84
C TYR A 175 -6.92 -4.56 15.57
N PHE A 176 -6.43 -5.76 15.83
CA PHE A 176 -5.18 -5.91 16.58
C PHE A 176 -3.95 -5.46 15.78
N TRP A 177 -3.93 -5.66 14.46
CA TRP A 177 -2.85 -5.13 13.61
C TRP A 177 -2.92 -3.61 13.52
N PHE A 178 -4.13 -3.05 13.38
CA PHE A 178 -4.34 -1.60 13.42
C PHE A 178 -3.84 -1.02 14.76
N LEU A 179 -4.20 -1.63 15.89
CA LEU A 179 -3.77 -1.19 17.22
C LEU A 179 -2.25 -1.29 17.39
N ALA A 180 -1.62 -2.34 16.89
CA ALA A 180 -0.16 -2.50 16.91
C ALA A 180 0.56 -1.37 16.16
N ASP A 181 0.04 -0.98 15.01
CA ASP A 181 0.60 0.15 14.25
C ASP A 181 0.32 1.49 14.94
N ALA A 182 -0.89 1.70 15.48
CA ALA A 182 -1.23 2.92 16.21
C ALA A 182 -0.34 3.13 17.46
N ILE A 183 -0.07 2.07 18.20
CA ILE A 183 0.85 2.12 19.36
C ILE A 183 2.27 2.43 18.92
N ARG A 184 2.74 1.84 17.84
CA ARG A 184 4.11 2.02 17.33
C ARG A 184 4.35 3.42 16.79
N PHE A 185 3.40 3.96 16.05
CA PHE A 185 3.46 5.29 15.44
C PHE A 185 2.79 6.35 16.30
N ASN A 186 2.88 6.23 17.62
CA ASN A 186 2.23 7.13 18.56
C ASN A 186 2.53 8.61 18.25
N GLU A 187 1.64 9.24 17.49
CA GLU A 187 1.73 10.64 17.04
C GLU A 187 1.74 11.61 18.23
N ILE A 188 1.02 11.27 19.32
CA ILE A 188 1.03 12.08 20.53
C ILE A 188 2.46 12.17 21.08
N ALA A 189 3.16 11.05 21.17
CA ALA A 189 4.55 11.05 21.60
C ALA A 189 5.48 11.84 20.67
N GLN A 190 5.19 11.83 19.32
CA GLN A 190 5.98 12.58 18.35
C GLN A 190 5.91 14.11 18.58
N GLN A 191 4.79 14.64 19.06
CA GLN A 191 4.63 16.06 19.36
C GLN A 191 5.58 16.56 20.45
N TYR A 192 6.03 15.66 21.33
CA TYR A 192 6.96 15.98 22.44
C TYR A 192 8.44 15.93 22.07
N LYS A 193 8.79 15.68 20.79
CA LYS A 193 10.20 15.75 20.32
C LYS A 193 10.87 17.08 20.58
N LYS A 194 10.10 18.16 20.67
CA LYS A 194 10.58 19.50 21.03
C LYS A 194 11.12 19.59 22.47
N TYR A 195 10.84 18.60 23.31
CA TYR A 195 11.35 18.49 24.68
C TYR A 195 12.29 17.28 24.82
N PRO A 196 13.52 17.34 24.30
CA PRO A 196 14.39 16.18 24.14
C PRO A 196 14.75 15.48 25.44
N LEU A 197 14.92 16.24 26.54
CA LEU A 197 15.27 15.71 27.86
C LEU A 197 14.20 14.81 28.49
N ILE A 198 12.93 14.98 28.08
CA ILE A 198 11.80 14.15 28.54
C ILE A 198 11.52 13.06 27.49
N TYR A 199 11.47 13.46 26.22
CA TYR A 199 11.08 12.58 25.12
C TYR A 199 12.01 11.38 24.94
N TYR A 200 13.33 11.58 24.87
CA TYR A 200 14.25 10.48 24.60
C TYR A 200 14.34 9.46 25.73
N PRO A 201 14.45 9.82 27.03
CA PRO A 201 14.38 8.84 28.11
C PRO A 201 13.08 8.05 28.14
N LEU A 202 11.93 8.73 27.99
CA LEU A 202 10.62 8.07 27.93
C LEU A 202 10.51 7.13 26.74
N LYS A 203 10.99 7.56 25.58
CA LYS A 203 11.01 6.73 24.37
C LYS A 203 11.89 5.49 24.54
N ILE A 204 13.06 5.62 25.11
CA ILE A 204 13.97 4.48 25.39
C ILE A 204 13.28 3.49 26.33
N LEU A 205 12.67 3.98 27.42
CA LEU A 205 11.95 3.16 28.39
C LEU A 205 10.74 2.43 27.78
N THR A 206 9.97 3.11 26.95
CA THR A 206 8.73 2.54 26.36
C THR A 206 8.99 1.74 25.07
N PHE A 207 10.13 1.91 24.40
CA PHE A 207 10.44 1.29 23.11
C PHE A 207 10.29 -0.24 23.10
N PRO A 208 10.79 -1.01 24.08
CA PRO A 208 10.62 -2.46 24.08
C PRO A 208 9.14 -2.87 24.07
N PHE A 209 8.31 -2.15 24.79
CA PHE A 209 6.88 -2.44 24.90
C PHE A 209 6.12 -2.02 23.64
N THR A 210 6.27 -0.76 23.21
CA THR A 210 5.49 -0.18 22.11
C THR A 210 5.95 -0.67 20.74
N SER A 211 7.23 -1.02 20.57
CA SER A 211 7.79 -1.36 19.27
C SER A 211 8.11 -2.85 19.09
N ILE A 212 8.12 -3.64 20.18
CA ILE A 212 8.46 -5.07 20.13
C ILE A 212 7.36 -5.91 20.77
N ILE A 213 7.14 -5.79 22.08
CA ILE A 213 6.29 -6.71 22.85
C ILE A 213 4.83 -6.60 22.43
N PHE A 214 4.24 -5.39 22.50
CA PHE A 214 2.83 -5.21 22.13
C PHE A 214 2.56 -5.52 20.65
N PRO A 215 3.35 -5.02 19.67
CA PRO A 215 3.16 -5.41 18.27
C PRO A 215 3.25 -6.92 18.05
N PHE A 216 4.17 -7.61 18.74
CA PHE A 216 4.29 -9.06 18.66
C PHE A 216 3.03 -9.77 19.18
N ILE A 217 2.57 -9.44 20.37
CA ILE A 217 1.37 -10.03 20.98
C ILE A 217 0.14 -9.74 20.08
N LEU A 218 -0.06 -8.48 19.73
CA LEU A 218 -1.21 -8.03 18.93
C LEU A 218 -1.21 -8.64 17.54
N PHE A 219 -0.04 -8.89 16.94
CA PHE A 219 0.06 -9.58 15.66
C PHE A 219 -0.58 -10.95 15.71
N TYR A 220 -0.30 -11.73 16.76
CA TYR A 220 -0.86 -13.06 16.92
C TYR A 220 -2.32 -13.06 17.40
N LEU A 221 -2.77 -12.01 18.08
CA LEU A 221 -4.18 -11.89 18.51
C LEU A 221 -5.13 -11.51 17.37
N ASP A 222 -4.65 -11.10 16.20
CA ASP A 222 -5.48 -10.64 15.07
C ASP A 222 -6.43 -11.72 14.54
N PHE A 223 -6.18 -13.00 14.82
CA PHE A 223 -7.09 -14.10 14.47
C PHE A 223 -8.41 -14.07 15.26
N LEU A 224 -8.46 -13.37 16.41
CA LEU A 224 -9.68 -13.21 17.22
C LEU A 224 -10.65 -12.22 16.56
N ASP A 225 -10.16 -11.27 15.77
CA ASP A 225 -11.00 -10.35 15.01
C ASP A 225 -11.46 -11.00 13.70
N LYS A 226 -12.60 -11.68 13.76
CA LYS A 226 -13.19 -12.38 12.60
C LYS A 226 -13.84 -11.44 11.60
N GLU A 227 -14.41 -10.33 12.06
CA GLU A 227 -15.17 -9.40 11.21
C GLU A 227 -14.31 -8.37 10.48
N LYS A 228 -13.15 -8.05 11.06
CA LYS A 228 -12.15 -7.10 10.51
C LYS A 228 -12.77 -5.76 10.07
N LYS A 229 -13.71 -5.26 10.89
CA LYS A 229 -14.35 -3.94 10.67
C LYS A 229 -13.35 -2.79 10.81
N TRP A 230 -12.38 -2.94 11.71
CA TRP A 230 -11.20 -2.10 11.82
C TRP A 230 -10.03 -2.78 11.11
N THR A 231 -9.54 -2.19 10.05
CA THR A 231 -8.40 -2.71 9.29
C THR A 231 -7.48 -1.58 8.87
N MET A 232 -6.23 -1.88 8.61
CA MET A 232 -5.28 -0.91 8.04
C MET A 232 -5.67 -0.49 6.60
N GLY A 233 -6.50 -1.29 5.94
CA GLY A 233 -6.95 -1.02 4.58
C GLY A 233 -7.35 -2.29 3.85
N TYR A 234 -7.41 -2.21 2.53
CA TYR A 234 -7.87 -3.31 1.68
C TYR A 234 -6.90 -3.61 0.55
N VAL A 235 -6.88 -4.88 0.15
CA VAL A 235 -6.39 -5.34 -1.14
C VAL A 235 -7.59 -5.74 -2.00
N VAL A 236 -7.54 -5.40 -3.27
CA VAL A 236 -8.63 -5.62 -4.23
C VAL A 236 -8.08 -6.30 -5.48
N GLU A 237 -8.73 -7.40 -5.88
CA GLU A 237 -8.58 -7.99 -7.21
C GLU A 237 -9.91 -7.80 -7.93
N ALA A 238 -9.90 -7.07 -9.06
CA ALA A 238 -11.08 -6.86 -9.89
C ALA A 238 -10.79 -7.28 -11.33
N LYS A 239 -11.82 -7.74 -12.06
CA LYS A 239 -11.74 -8.20 -13.44
C LYS A 239 -12.67 -7.38 -14.32
N LYS A 240 -12.14 -6.90 -15.47
CA LYS A 240 -12.93 -6.20 -16.50
C LYS A 240 -13.72 -7.17 -17.35
#